data_18dc89cb88789dd5048bfaa873f3b87d
#
_entry.id   18dc89cb88789dd5048bfaa873f3b87d
#
_cell.length_a   1.000
_cell.length_b   1.000
_cell.length_c   1.000
_cell.angle_alpha   90.00
_cell.angle_beta   90.00
_cell.angle_gamma   90.00
#
_symmetry.space_group_name_H-M   'P 1'
#
loop_
_entity.id
_entity.type
_entity.pdbx_description
1 polymer ?
#
loop_
_entity_poly.entity_id
_entity_poly.type
_entity_poly.pdbx_seq_one_letter_code
_entity_poly.pdbx_strand_id
1 'polypeptide(L)'
;MLKSKATIEASFHRLYEGLWAKEAAGCSDAEWPKKVPLGTYSKQELEAHFADICVLGDKLRSMAQSLGLGVEYATRVVGGTKQSLPTHFVIAGMESLVVAAGEKNAYAQACKRAQRIHQDFSQLDSEEIAQLLREMKRAVPDEVDFDLACRAGVWFRENDARDLTARQVPLVGFHAKWLDAQGRRSVVAKLAGLEGLPLEDRPAQVRFTYLDPVYLSGGGRRFDSWVEGDICALPYEPEVIVICENRDSALWFPNVERGVAVMGDGFAGMQNVTPIDWIRCANLVVYWGDMDAAGLEILSGYRERGLACESMLMDVPAFETYEEFGTRVDKK
;
A
#
# COMPACT_ATOMS: atom_id res chain seq x y z
N MET A 1 34.09 -13.98 8.79
CA MET A 1 34.46 -12.55 8.54
C MET A 1 33.58 -11.65 9.40
N LEU A 2 34.13 -10.56 9.98
CA LEU A 2 33.32 -9.57 10.70
C LEU A 2 32.37 -8.85 9.73
N LYS A 3 31.21 -8.49 10.28
CA LYS A 3 30.20 -7.72 9.54
C LYS A 3 30.69 -6.29 9.30
N SER A 4 30.34 -5.71 8.18
CA SER A 4 30.56 -4.28 7.91
C SER A 4 29.70 -3.41 8.84
N LYS A 5 30.09 -2.16 9.02
CA LYS A 5 29.31 -1.18 9.78
C LYS A 5 27.86 -1.11 9.26
N ALA A 6 27.66 -1.01 7.95
CA ALA A 6 26.31 -0.98 7.35
C ALA A 6 25.46 -2.22 7.67
N THR A 7 26.08 -3.42 7.70
CA THR A 7 25.38 -4.65 8.05
C THR A 7 24.95 -4.67 9.52
N ILE A 8 25.77 -4.09 10.41
CA ILE A 8 25.46 -3.97 11.84
C ILE A 8 24.33 -2.96 12.06
N GLU A 9 24.42 -1.80 11.43
CA GLU A 9 23.36 -0.77 11.46
C GLU A 9 22.03 -1.31 10.92
N ALA A 10 22.04 -2.04 9.80
CA ALA A 10 20.86 -2.73 9.29
C ALA A 10 20.28 -3.76 10.30
N SER A 11 21.13 -4.37 11.14
CA SER A 11 20.67 -5.28 12.20
C SER A 11 19.98 -4.53 13.34
N PHE A 12 20.46 -3.32 13.70
CA PHE A 12 19.78 -2.46 14.66
C PHE A 12 18.43 -2.00 14.15
N HIS A 13 18.36 -1.53 12.90
CA HIS A 13 17.10 -1.13 12.28
C HIS A 13 16.08 -2.27 12.23
N ARG A 14 16.51 -3.47 11.84
CA ARG A 14 15.60 -4.64 11.82
C ARG A 14 15.06 -4.97 13.21
N LEU A 15 15.91 -4.91 14.23
CA LEU A 15 15.50 -5.14 15.62
C LEU A 15 14.52 -4.06 16.09
N TYR A 16 14.80 -2.79 15.78
CA TYR A 16 13.95 -1.66 16.07
C TYR A 16 12.56 -1.81 15.42
N GLU A 17 12.51 -2.07 14.11
CA GLU A 17 11.24 -2.24 13.37
C GLU A 17 10.37 -3.38 13.95
N GLY A 18 11.00 -4.41 14.52
CA GLY A 18 10.25 -5.49 15.18
C GLY A 18 9.63 -5.11 16.53
N LEU A 19 10.18 -4.12 17.24
CA LEU A 19 9.86 -3.87 18.65
C LEU A 19 9.18 -2.51 18.91
N TRP A 20 9.50 -1.46 18.16
CA TRP A 20 9.20 -0.07 18.50
C TRP A 20 7.71 0.19 18.84
N ALA A 21 6.80 -0.41 18.08
CA ALA A 21 5.37 -0.14 18.26
C ALA A 21 4.82 -0.77 19.55
N LYS A 22 5.23 -2.02 19.86
CA LYS A 22 4.84 -2.70 21.09
C LYS A 22 5.45 -2.03 22.34
N GLU A 23 6.71 -1.63 22.25
CA GLU A 23 7.39 -0.88 23.31
C GLU A 23 6.71 0.48 23.56
N ALA A 24 6.37 1.23 22.49
CA ALA A 24 5.69 2.51 22.60
C ALA A 24 4.27 2.38 23.19
N ALA A 25 3.57 1.29 22.87
CA ALA A 25 2.23 0.99 23.38
C ALA A 25 2.22 0.32 24.75
N GLY A 26 3.38 -0.09 25.28
CA GLY A 26 3.51 -0.72 26.61
C GLY A 26 3.08 -2.18 26.67
N CYS A 27 3.06 -2.90 25.53
CA CYS A 27 2.71 -4.33 25.43
C CYS A 27 3.86 -5.20 24.93
N SER A 28 5.10 -4.74 25.06
CA SER A 28 6.26 -5.50 24.64
C SER A 28 6.55 -6.65 25.61
N ASP A 29 6.70 -7.84 25.06
CA ASP A 29 7.20 -9.04 25.74
C ASP A 29 8.72 -9.28 25.51
N ALA A 30 9.41 -8.25 25.01
CA ALA A 30 10.80 -8.35 24.65
C ALA A 30 11.69 -8.51 25.89
N GLU A 31 12.37 -9.64 25.97
CA GLU A 31 13.42 -9.85 26.98
C GLU A 31 14.69 -9.08 26.63
N TRP A 32 15.23 -8.35 27.60
CA TRP A 32 16.49 -7.64 27.47
C TRP A 32 17.55 -8.27 28.39
N PRO A 33 18.87 -8.20 28.05
CA PRO A 33 19.45 -7.52 26.90
C PRO A 33 19.36 -8.32 25.58
N LYS A 34 19.30 -7.62 24.46
CA LYS A 34 19.42 -8.22 23.12
C LYS A 34 20.86 -8.22 22.63
N LYS A 35 21.25 -9.26 21.87
CA LYS A 35 22.60 -9.41 21.34
C LYS A 35 22.60 -9.34 19.82
N VAL A 36 23.44 -8.46 19.26
CA VAL A 36 23.66 -8.34 17.83
C VAL A 36 25.02 -8.92 17.48
N PRO A 37 25.09 -10.04 16.71
CA PRO A 37 26.35 -10.70 16.41
C PRO A 37 27.17 -9.86 15.42
N LEU A 38 28.45 -9.72 15.72
CA LEU A 38 29.43 -8.97 14.92
C LEU A 38 30.07 -9.82 13.81
N GLY A 39 29.81 -11.10 13.80
CA GLY A 39 30.41 -12.09 12.90
C GLY A 39 31.36 -13.05 13.59
N THR A 40 31.92 -13.95 12.82
CA THR A 40 32.86 -14.98 13.31
C THR A 40 34.11 -15.03 12.44
N TYR A 41 35.20 -15.50 12.98
CA TYR A 41 36.44 -15.77 12.26
C TYR A 41 36.75 -17.25 12.27
N SER A 42 37.19 -17.77 11.15
CA SER A 42 37.89 -19.06 11.10
C SER A 42 39.31 -18.91 11.66
N LYS A 43 39.92 -20.03 12.05
CA LYS A 43 41.31 -20.03 12.53
C LYS A 43 42.28 -19.50 11.46
N GLN A 44 42.07 -19.87 10.20
CA GLN A 44 42.89 -19.42 9.07
C GLN A 44 42.76 -17.90 8.84
N GLU A 45 41.59 -17.33 8.92
CA GLU A 45 41.38 -15.87 8.81
C GLU A 45 42.07 -15.11 9.95
N LEU A 46 41.99 -15.65 11.17
CA LEU A 46 42.67 -15.07 12.33
C LEU A 46 44.20 -15.06 12.19
N GLU A 47 44.79 -16.13 11.67
CA GLU A 47 46.22 -16.23 11.45
C GLU A 47 46.70 -15.36 10.27
N ALA A 48 45.92 -15.26 9.19
CA ALA A 48 46.30 -14.52 7.99
C ALA A 48 46.12 -12.99 8.11
N HIS A 49 45.10 -12.54 8.87
CA HIS A 49 44.67 -11.12 8.86
C HIS A 49 44.52 -10.52 10.27
N PHE A 50 45.32 -11.02 11.24
CA PHE A 50 45.15 -10.64 12.63
C PHE A 50 45.26 -9.13 12.90
N ALA A 51 46.21 -8.45 12.27
CA ALA A 51 46.36 -6.98 12.42
C ALA A 51 45.12 -6.21 11.98
N ASP A 52 44.54 -6.56 10.84
CA ASP A 52 43.34 -5.94 10.32
C ASP A 52 42.12 -6.18 11.22
N ILE A 53 42.04 -7.40 11.79
CA ILE A 53 41.00 -7.80 12.74
C ILE A 53 41.12 -7.00 14.05
N CYS A 54 42.31 -6.73 14.55
CA CYS A 54 42.49 -5.87 15.71
C CYS A 54 42.06 -4.43 15.44
N VAL A 55 42.43 -3.85 14.31
CA VAL A 55 42.01 -2.50 13.90
C VAL A 55 40.49 -2.42 13.78
N LEU A 56 39.85 -3.42 13.20
CA LEU A 56 38.39 -3.47 13.10
C LEU A 56 37.74 -3.65 14.48
N GLY A 57 38.31 -4.48 15.35
CA GLY A 57 37.88 -4.63 16.74
C GLY A 57 37.94 -3.31 17.52
N ASP A 58 38.96 -2.49 17.31
CA ASP A 58 39.07 -1.14 17.91
C ASP A 58 37.97 -0.19 17.39
N LYS A 59 37.69 -0.20 16.08
CA LYS A 59 36.57 0.56 15.49
C LYS A 59 35.23 0.14 16.07
N LEU A 60 34.98 -1.15 16.24
CA LEU A 60 33.78 -1.67 16.85
C LEU A 60 33.63 -1.26 18.32
N ARG A 61 34.73 -1.29 19.09
CA ARG A 61 34.73 -0.78 20.48
C ARG A 61 34.39 0.70 20.55
N SER A 62 35.00 1.51 19.67
CA SER A 62 34.71 2.93 19.59
C SER A 62 33.23 3.21 19.19
N MET A 63 32.69 2.42 18.27
CA MET A 63 31.27 2.47 17.89
C MET A 63 30.36 2.12 19.08
N ALA A 64 30.66 1.03 19.81
CA ALA A 64 29.90 0.65 20.99
C ALA A 64 29.89 1.76 22.05
N GLN A 65 31.05 2.36 22.33
CA GLN A 65 31.19 3.45 23.28
C GLN A 65 30.38 4.69 22.86
N SER A 66 30.43 5.07 21.58
CA SER A 66 29.67 6.21 21.05
C SER A 66 28.16 6.01 21.10
N LEU A 67 27.69 4.75 21.01
CA LEU A 67 26.28 4.36 21.03
C LEU A 67 25.79 3.92 22.42
N GLY A 68 26.65 3.88 23.43
CA GLY A 68 26.32 3.42 24.78
C GLY A 68 25.99 1.92 24.85
N LEU A 69 26.58 1.10 23.97
CA LEU A 69 26.33 -0.34 23.90
C LEU A 69 27.38 -1.14 24.67
N GLY A 70 26.96 -2.27 25.26
CA GLY A 70 27.89 -3.27 25.80
C GLY A 70 28.57 -4.08 24.67
N VAL A 71 29.70 -4.69 24.97
CA VAL A 71 30.41 -5.59 24.04
C VAL A 71 30.72 -6.89 24.73
N GLU A 72 30.36 -8.02 24.15
CA GLU A 72 30.79 -9.34 24.55
C GLU A 72 32.06 -9.77 23.81
N TYR A 73 32.91 -10.46 24.48
CA TYR A 73 34.22 -10.92 23.96
C TYR A 73 34.36 -12.44 24.05
N ALA A 74 35.08 -13.01 23.12
CA ALA A 74 35.53 -14.38 23.19
C ALA A 74 37.07 -14.46 23.14
N THR A 75 37.65 -15.29 23.98
CA THR A 75 39.09 -15.57 23.94
C THR A 75 39.42 -16.52 22.79
N ARG A 76 40.38 -16.15 21.95
CA ARG A 76 40.93 -16.96 20.86
C ARG A 76 42.45 -17.02 20.99
N VAL A 77 43.04 -18.15 20.59
CA VAL A 77 44.50 -18.30 20.55
C VAL A 77 44.97 -18.01 19.12
N VAL A 78 45.84 -17.02 18.97
CA VAL A 78 46.43 -16.62 17.69
C VAL A 78 47.93 -16.52 17.87
N GLY A 79 48.73 -17.27 17.08
CA GLY A 79 50.16 -17.30 17.20
C GLY A 79 50.67 -17.74 18.59
N GLY A 80 49.94 -18.62 19.29
CA GLY A 80 50.25 -19.07 20.65
C GLY A 80 49.82 -18.12 21.77
N THR A 81 49.27 -16.93 21.47
CA THR A 81 48.89 -15.92 22.46
C THR A 81 47.37 -15.84 22.57
N LYS A 82 46.82 -15.70 23.80
CA LYS A 82 45.40 -15.49 24.06
C LYS A 82 45.00 -14.06 23.71
N GLN A 83 44.00 -13.93 22.84
CA GLN A 83 43.45 -12.66 22.38
C GLN A 83 41.97 -12.57 22.71
N SER A 84 41.52 -11.39 23.13
CA SER A 84 40.10 -11.12 23.41
C SER A 84 39.48 -10.35 22.24
N LEU A 85 38.57 -11.01 21.50
CA LEU A 85 37.95 -10.46 20.30
C LEU A 85 36.45 -10.20 20.52
N PRO A 86 35.91 -9.06 20.04
CA PRO A 86 34.49 -8.73 20.18
C PRO A 86 33.65 -9.71 19.35
N THR A 87 32.53 -10.17 19.91
CA THR A 87 31.63 -11.14 19.28
C THR A 87 30.20 -10.60 19.09
N HIS A 88 29.71 -9.83 20.06
CA HIS A 88 28.34 -9.29 20.03
C HIS A 88 28.33 -7.86 20.59
N PHE A 89 27.46 -7.02 20.03
CA PHE A 89 26.97 -5.87 20.76
C PHE A 89 25.83 -6.28 21.67
N VAL A 90 25.81 -5.74 22.88
CA VAL A 90 24.79 -5.97 23.90
C VAL A 90 23.98 -4.70 24.08
N ILE A 91 22.69 -4.78 23.77
CA ILE A 91 21.73 -3.70 23.82
C ILE A 91 20.91 -3.88 25.09
N ALA A 92 21.08 -2.98 26.04
CA ALA A 92 20.50 -3.13 27.39
C ALA A 92 18.98 -2.95 27.44
N GLY A 93 18.43 -2.17 26.52
CA GLY A 93 17.00 -1.85 26.47
C GLY A 93 16.64 -1.03 25.24
N MET A 94 15.37 -0.68 25.11
CA MET A 94 14.84 0.07 23.97
C MET A 94 15.52 1.44 23.83
N GLU A 95 15.85 2.14 24.90
CA GLU A 95 16.56 3.43 24.85
C GLU A 95 17.92 3.32 24.13
N SER A 96 18.68 2.26 24.41
CA SER A 96 19.94 2.02 23.72
C SER A 96 19.73 1.61 22.25
N LEU A 97 18.67 0.87 21.97
CA LEU A 97 18.33 0.44 20.62
C LEU A 97 17.96 1.62 19.71
N VAL A 98 17.14 2.55 20.19
CA VAL A 98 16.74 3.72 19.38
C VAL A 98 17.91 4.64 19.05
N VAL A 99 18.91 4.73 19.94
CA VAL A 99 20.15 5.44 19.68
C VAL A 99 20.97 4.71 18.60
N ALA A 100 21.13 3.41 18.74
CA ALA A 100 21.88 2.58 17.81
C ALA A 100 21.24 2.53 16.40
N ALA A 101 19.93 2.53 16.32
CA ALA A 101 19.17 2.57 15.07
C ALA A 101 19.03 3.99 14.48
N GLY A 102 19.37 5.05 15.22
CA GLY A 102 19.18 6.44 14.75
C GLY A 102 17.73 6.93 14.78
N GLU A 103 16.85 6.25 15.51
CA GLU A 103 15.38 6.45 15.48
C GLU A 103 14.82 7.17 16.72
N LYS A 104 15.67 7.95 17.41
CA LYS A 104 15.30 8.61 18.68
C LYS A 104 14.06 9.50 18.57
N ASN A 105 13.98 10.31 17.52
CA ASN A 105 12.86 11.23 17.33
C ASN A 105 11.57 10.50 16.93
N ALA A 106 11.67 9.52 16.03
CA ALA A 106 10.53 8.73 15.59
C ALA A 106 9.93 7.91 16.75
N TYR A 107 10.79 7.32 17.58
CA TYR A 107 10.33 6.58 18.77
C TYR A 107 9.68 7.50 19.81
N ALA A 108 10.27 8.67 20.10
CA ALA A 108 9.69 9.63 21.01
C ALA A 108 8.31 10.12 20.52
N GLN A 109 8.14 10.32 19.22
CA GLN A 109 6.86 10.65 18.61
C GLN A 109 5.85 9.50 18.77
N ALA A 110 6.27 8.26 18.51
CA ALA A 110 5.42 7.07 18.70
C ALA A 110 4.92 6.93 20.15
N CYS A 111 5.78 7.14 21.14
CA CYS A 111 5.38 7.12 22.56
C CYS A 111 4.34 8.20 22.88
N LYS A 112 4.52 9.43 22.36
CA LYS A 112 3.53 10.51 22.55
C LYS A 112 2.18 10.17 21.91
N ARG A 113 2.21 9.59 20.70
CA ARG A 113 0.99 9.16 19.99
C ARG A 113 0.29 8.03 20.75
N ALA A 114 1.03 7.01 21.20
CA ALA A 114 0.50 5.93 22.02
C ALA A 114 -0.19 6.47 23.29
N GLN A 115 0.51 7.36 24.00
CA GLN A 115 -0.04 7.97 25.23
C GLN A 115 -1.35 8.72 24.96
N ARG A 116 -1.40 9.52 23.88
CA ARG A 116 -2.63 10.23 23.51
C ARG A 116 -3.75 9.26 23.11
N ILE A 117 -3.45 8.21 22.35
CA ILE A 117 -4.46 7.21 21.98
C ILE A 117 -5.00 6.53 23.22
N HIS A 118 -4.16 6.12 24.17
CA HIS A 118 -4.62 5.57 25.46
C HIS A 118 -5.55 6.51 26.25
N GLN A 119 -5.29 7.83 26.18
CA GLN A 119 -6.09 8.82 26.88
C GLN A 119 -7.45 9.07 26.22
N ASP A 120 -7.46 9.21 24.88
CA ASP A 120 -8.64 9.63 24.13
C ASP A 120 -9.54 8.43 23.71
N PHE A 121 -8.96 7.22 23.66
CA PHE A 121 -9.59 6.00 23.12
C PHE A 121 -9.41 4.81 24.07
N SER A 122 -10.03 4.91 25.27
CA SER A 122 -9.91 3.91 26.35
C SER A 122 -10.46 2.52 25.98
N GLN A 123 -11.19 2.39 24.88
CA GLN A 123 -11.69 1.11 24.38
C GLN A 123 -10.60 0.28 23.66
N LEU A 124 -9.47 0.92 23.26
CA LEU A 124 -8.37 0.23 22.59
C LEU A 124 -7.38 -0.32 23.62
N ASP A 125 -7.03 -1.59 23.46
CA ASP A 125 -5.96 -2.18 24.25
C ASP A 125 -4.56 -1.84 23.69
N SER A 126 -3.52 -2.22 24.42
CA SER A 126 -2.14 -1.88 24.04
C SER A 126 -1.68 -2.60 22.76
N GLU A 127 -2.18 -3.81 22.47
CA GLU A 127 -1.85 -4.53 21.22
C GLU A 127 -2.51 -3.86 20.01
N GLU A 128 -3.76 -3.45 20.14
CA GLU A 128 -4.48 -2.68 19.12
C GLU A 128 -3.79 -1.35 18.85
N ILE A 129 -3.33 -0.65 19.89
CA ILE A 129 -2.56 0.59 19.76
C ILE A 129 -1.23 0.34 19.06
N ALA A 130 -0.51 -0.72 19.38
CA ALA A 130 0.74 -1.08 18.70
C ALA A 130 0.52 -1.34 17.20
N GLN A 131 -0.57 -2.03 16.84
CA GLN A 131 -0.93 -2.24 15.44
C GLN A 131 -1.30 -0.92 14.75
N LEU A 132 -2.11 -0.10 15.41
CA LEU A 132 -2.55 1.19 14.89
C LEU A 132 -1.37 2.15 14.64
N LEU A 133 -0.37 2.19 15.52
CA LEU A 133 0.85 2.98 15.33
C LEU A 133 1.60 2.58 14.05
N ARG A 134 1.67 1.28 13.72
CA ARG A 134 2.29 0.81 12.47
C ARG A 134 1.54 1.28 11.23
N GLU A 135 0.21 1.24 11.26
CA GLU A 135 -0.63 1.74 10.17
C GLU A 135 -0.51 3.25 10.00
N MET A 136 -0.48 3.99 11.11
CA MET A 136 -0.34 5.44 11.14
C MET A 136 0.99 5.93 10.56
N LYS A 137 2.05 5.13 10.60
CA LYS A 137 3.36 5.48 10.02
C LYS A 137 3.24 5.88 8.54
N ARG A 138 2.28 5.31 7.79
CA ARG A 138 2.00 5.64 6.38
C ARG A 138 0.78 6.52 6.20
N ALA A 139 -0.29 6.25 6.93
CA ALA A 139 -1.58 6.91 6.72
C ALA A 139 -1.59 8.36 7.25
N VAL A 140 -0.91 8.60 8.37
CA VAL A 140 -0.89 9.90 9.07
C VAL A 140 0.55 10.21 9.55
N PRO A 141 1.47 10.51 8.62
CA PRO A 141 2.90 10.59 8.92
C PRO A 141 3.27 11.78 9.83
N ASP A 142 2.58 12.88 9.74
CA ASP A 142 2.85 14.09 10.52
C ASP A 142 1.86 14.30 11.69
N GLU A 143 2.14 15.28 12.54
CA GLU A 143 1.33 15.55 13.74
C GLU A 143 0.02 16.26 13.42
N VAL A 144 -0.07 16.97 12.29
CA VAL A 144 -1.32 17.62 11.86
C VAL A 144 -2.31 16.54 11.41
N ASP A 145 -1.87 15.61 10.58
CA ASP A 145 -2.68 14.46 10.14
C ASP A 145 -3.04 13.56 11.32
N PHE A 146 -2.14 13.36 12.30
CA PHE A 146 -2.43 12.59 13.51
C PHE A 146 -3.52 13.25 14.37
N ASP A 147 -3.43 14.56 14.59
CA ASP A 147 -4.45 15.32 15.32
C ASP A 147 -5.82 15.25 14.61
N LEU A 148 -5.82 15.40 13.28
CA LEU A 148 -7.02 15.25 12.47
C LEU A 148 -7.61 13.84 12.60
N ALA A 149 -6.79 12.79 12.56
CA ALA A 149 -7.24 11.41 12.74
C ALA A 149 -7.87 11.18 14.11
N CYS A 150 -7.26 11.70 15.17
CA CYS A 150 -7.83 11.60 16.53
C CYS A 150 -9.17 12.32 16.63
N ARG A 151 -9.27 13.56 16.12
CA ARG A 151 -10.55 14.30 16.13
C ARG A 151 -11.62 13.60 15.29
N ALA A 152 -11.24 13.01 14.16
CA ALA A 152 -12.15 12.22 13.35
C ALA A 152 -12.62 10.97 14.09
N GLY A 153 -11.72 10.23 14.76
CA GLY A 153 -12.07 9.07 15.55
C GLY A 153 -13.11 9.39 16.64
N VAL A 154 -12.94 10.50 17.35
CA VAL A 154 -13.93 10.98 18.33
C VAL A 154 -15.25 11.32 17.64
N TRP A 155 -15.21 12.07 16.55
CA TRP A 155 -16.41 12.49 15.82
C TRP A 155 -17.22 11.30 15.30
N PHE A 156 -16.60 10.30 14.66
CA PHE A 156 -17.28 9.11 14.16
C PHE A 156 -17.83 8.20 15.27
N ARG A 157 -17.26 8.25 16.46
CA ARG A 157 -17.79 7.55 17.63
C ARG A 157 -19.08 8.19 18.14
N GLU A 158 -19.23 9.51 17.99
CA GLU A 158 -20.31 10.29 18.56
C GLU A 158 -21.42 10.64 17.55
N ASN A 159 -21.18 10.49 16.25
CA ASN A 159 -22.09 10.90 15.18
C ASN A 159 -22.38 9.77 14.19
N ASP A 160 -23.63 9.69 13.77
CA ASP A 160 -24.04 8.86 12.65
C ASP A 160 -23.65 9.52 11.31
N ALA A 161 -22.96 8.79 10.45
CA ALA A 161 -22.47 9.29 9.19
C ALA A 161 -22.99 8.49 7.97
N ARG A 162 -24.04 7.67 8.14
CA ARG A 162 -24.56 6.77 7.10
C ARG A 162 -25.04 7.48 5.84
N ASP A 163 -25.50 8.71 5.98
CA ASP A 163 -25.99 9.53 4.86
C ASP A 163 -24.92 10.53 4.36
N LEU A 164 -23.66 10.38 4.79
CA LEU A 164 -22.59 11.29 4.43
C LEU A 164 -21.52 10.58 3.58
N THR A 165 -21.09 11.25 2.53
CA THR A 165 -19.85 10.88 1.85
C THR A 165 -18.63 11.40 2.63
N ALA A 166 -17.45 10.85 2.36
CA ALA A 166 -16.21 11.30 2.99
C ALA A 166 -15.94 12.81 2.86
N ARG A 167 -16.52 13.46 1.85
CA ARG A 167 -16.37 14.91 1.61
C ARG A 167 -17.35 15.78 2.40
N GLN A 168 -18.40 15.20 2.93
CA GLN A 168 -19.43 15.90 3.70
C GLN A 168 -19.19 15.86 5.20
N VAL A 169 -18.20 15.08 5.67
CA VAL A 169 -17.83 15.03 7.09
C VAL A 169 -17.42 16.43 7.58
N PRO A 170 -18.16 17.03 8.54
CA PRO A 170 -18.04 18.45 8.88
C PRO A 170 -16.95 18.69 9.94
N LEU A 171 -15.70 18.26 9.67
CA LEU A 171 -14.58 18.45 10.56
C LEU A 171 -13.69 19.60 10.12
N VAL A 172 -13.44 20.52 11.05
CA VAL A 172 -12.54 21.67 10.80
C VAL A 172 -11.12 21.17 10.52
N GLY A 173 -10.55 21.64 9.41
CA GLY A 173 -9.22 21.23 8.94
C GLY A 173 -9.23 20.04 7.98
N PHE A 174 -10.38 19.37 7.78
CA PHE A 174 -10.52 18.38 6.72
C PHE A 174 -10.58 19.09 5.35
N HIS A 175 -9.68 18.72 4.47
CA HIS A 175 -9.88 19.02 3.05
C HIS A 175 -10.67 17.87 2.39
N ALA A 176 -11.34 18.17 1.27
CA ALA A 176 -12.31 17.29 0.61
C ALA A 176 -11.83 15.86 0.26
N LYS A 177 -10.53 15.60 0.31
CA LYS A 177 -9.92 14.30 -0.02
C LYS A 177 -9.15 13.70 1.16
N TRP A 178 -9.24 14.25 2.35
CA TRP A 178 -8.39 13.82 3.47
C TRP A 178 -8.63 12.34 3.83
N LEU A 179 -9.90 11.93 3.96
CA LEU A 179 -10.27 10.54 4.23
C LEU A 179 -10.05 9.58 3.04
N ASP A 180 -9.93 10.10 1.82
CA ASP A 180 -9.68 9.29 0.62
C ASP A 180 -8.21 8.86 0.48
N ALA A 181 -7.30 9.44 1.28
CA ALA A 181 -5.90 9.03 1.27
C ALA A 181 -5.73 7.62 1.85
N GLN A 182 -4.78 6.88 1.28
CA GLN A 182 -4.56 5.47 1.59
C GLN A 182 -4.41 5.20 3.10
N GLY A 183 -5.26 4.33 3.63
CA GLY A 183 -5.22 3.86 5.02
C GLY A 183 -5.89 4.78 6.05
N ARG A 184 -6.25 6.03 5.72
CA ARG A 184 -6.83 6.97 6.68
C ARG A 184 -8.20 6.54 7.17
N ARG A 185 -9.07 6.03 6.30
CA ARG A 185 -10.38 5.49 6.70
C ARG A 185 -10.24 4.35 7.71
N SER A 186 -9.29 3.43 7.48
CA SER A 186 -9.02 2.31 8.41
C SER A 186 -8.53 2.81 9.78
N VAL A 187 -7.58 3.75 9.78
CA VAL A 187 -7.06 4.35 11.03
C VAL A 187 -8.18 5.02 11.83
N VAL A 188 -9.00 5.84 11.17
CA VAL A 188 -10.11 6.56 11.84
C VAL A 188 -11.18 5.59 12.33
N ALA A 189 -11.53 4.56 11.55
CA ALA A 189 -12.49 3.54 11.97
C ALA A 189 -12.03 2.81 13.23
N LYS A 190 -10.76 2.39 13.28
CA LYS A 190 -10.19 1.75 14.47
C LYS A 190 -10.18 2.67 15.69
N LEU A 191 -9.80 3.94 15.52
CA LEU A 191 -9.91 4.93 16.59
C LEU A 191 -11.35 5.09 17.10
N ALA A 192 -12.32 5.05 16.22
CA ALA A 192 -13.74 5.13 16.59
C ALA A 192 -14.31 3.83 17.20
N GLY A 193 -13.56 2.72 17.16
CA GLY A 193 -14.04 1.39 17.57
C GLY A 193 -15.01 0.76 16.58
N LEU A 194 -14.85 1.06 15.29
CA LEU A 194 -15.70 0.60 14.19
C LEU A 194 -14.91 -0.35 13.26
N GLU A 195 -15.58 -1.34 12.67
CA GLU A 195 -14.99 -2.19 11.63
C GLU A 195 -14.67 -1.40 10.35
N GLY A 196 -15.52 -0.42 10.02
CA GLY A 196 -15.36 0.51 8.90
C GLY A 196 -16.14 1.80 9.15
N LEU A 197 -15.78 2.89 8.47
CA LEU A 197 -16.54 4.12 8.59
C LEU A 197 -17.89 3.96 7.87
N PRO A 198 -19.02 4.28 8.54
CA PRO A 198 -20.36 4.17 7.97
C PRO A 198 -20.63 5.35 7.01
N LEU A 199 -19.82 5.47 5.97
CA LEU A 199 -19.95 6.52 4.97
C LEU A 199 -20.57 5.96 3.70
N GLU A 200 -21.37 6.78 3.03
CA GLU A 200 -21.79 6.48 1.67
C GLU A 200 -20.60 6.50 0.71
N ASP A 201 -20.47 5.45 -0.06
CA ASP A 201 -19.58 5.45 -1.20
C ASP A 201 -20.24 6.16 -2.38
N ARG A 202 -19.42 6.71 -3.25
CA ARG A 202 -19.96 7.32 -4.48
C ARG A 202 -20.53 6.22 -5.34
N PRO A 203 -21.74 6.43 -5.91
CA PRO A 203 -22.26 5.48 -6.86
C PRO A 203 -21.30 5.30 -8.03
N ALA A 204 -21.18 4.08 -8.50
CA ALA A 204 -20.41 3.78 -9.69
C ALA A 204 -20.99 4.56 -10.90
N GLN A 205 -20.09 5.09 -11.73
CA GLN A 205 -20.48 5.80 -12.95
C GLN A 205 -19.76 5.18 -14.15
N VAL A 206 -20.52 4.76 -15.14
CA VAL A 206 -19.99 4.20 -16.40
C VAL A 206 -20.38 5.12 -17.54
N ARG A 207 -19.41 5.58 -18.30
CA ARG A 207 -19.61 6.42 -19.49
C ARG A 207 -19.60 5.56 -20.73
N PHE A 208 -20.43 5.94 -21.70
CA PHE A 208 -20.53 5.20 -22.95
C PHE A 208 -20.93 6.07 -24.13
N THR A 209 -20.75 5.53 -25.31
CA THR A 209 -21.00 6.17 -26.60
C THR A 209 -21.99 5.32 -27.39
N TYR A 210 -23.08 5.90 -27.85
CA TYR A 210 -24.01 5.28 -28.77
C TYR A 210 -23.38 5.20 -30.16
N LEU A 211 -23.43 4.02 -30.79
CA LEU A 211 -22.80 3.76 -32.09
C LEU A 211 -23.79 3.51 -33.22
N ASP A 212 -25.09 3.34 -32.89
CA ASP A 212 -26.12 3.01 -33.88
C ASP A 212 -26.31 4.14 -34.89
N PRO A 213 -26.05 3.90 -36.20
CA PRO A 213 -26.14 4.95 -37.22
C PRO A 213 -27.57 5.46 -37.45
N VAL A 214 -28.60 4.63 -37.25
CA VAL A 214 -29.99 5.04 -37.40
C VAL A 214 -30.39 5.99 -36.28
N TYR A 215 -30.07 5.64 -35.05
CA TYR A 215 -30.30 6.50 -33.88
C TYR A 215 -29.57 7.84 -33.99
N LEU A 216 -28.29 7.81 -34.39
CA LEU A 216 -27.47 9.03 -34.51
C LEU A 216 -27.96 9.94 -35.67
N SER A 217 -28.36 9.37 -36.82
CA SER A 217 -28.88 10.15 -37.93
C SER A 217 -30.23 10.76 -37.65
N GLY A 218 -31.00 10.16 -36.69
CA GLY A 218 -32.25 10.72 -36.17
C GLY A 218 -32.07 11.86 -35.16
N GLY A 219 -30.86 12.34 -34.94
CA GLY A 219 -30.55 13.41 -33.99
C GLY A 219 -30.35 12.94 -32.55
N GLY A 220 -30.14 11.65 -32.35
CA GLY A 220 -29.85 11.08 -31.04
C GLY A 220 -28.51 11.58 -30.46
N ARG A 221 -28.43 11.70 -29.14
CA ARG A 221 -27.16 12.05 -28.46
C ARG A 221 -26.13 10.96 -28.63
N ARG A 222 -24.86 11.34 -28.80
CA ARG A 222 -23.77 10.38 -28.98
C ARG A 222 -23.22 9.88 -27.64
N PHE A 223 -23.14 10.72 -26.61
CA PHE A 223 -22.49 10.41 -25.33
C PHE A 223 -23.51 10.35 -24.21
N ASP A 224 -23.31 9.40 -23.29
CA ASP A 224 -24.15 9.24 -22.13
C ASP A 224 -23.38 8.64 -20.94
N SER A 225 -24.04 8.51 -19.79
CA SER A 225 -23.51 7.83 -18.63
C SER A 225 -24.59 7.10 -17.86
N TRP A 226 -24.26 5.96 -17.31
CA TRP A 226 -25.06 5.26 -16.30
C TRP A 226 -24.47 5.55 -14.91
N VAL A 227 -25.36 5.71 -13.94
CA VAL A 227 -24.99 5.87 -12.53
C VAL A 227 -25.68 4.77 -11.74
N GLU A 228 -24.95 4.11 -10.83
CA GLU A 228 -25.49 3.06 -9.99
C GLU A 228 -26.68 3.55 -9.16
N GLY A 229 -27.77 2.76 -9.14
CA GLY A 229 -29.00 3.13 -8.47
C GLY A 229 -29.94 4.02 -9.28
N ASP A 230 -29.53 4.52 -10.45
CA ASP A 230 -30.37 5.31 -11.34
C ASP A 230 -30.98 4.45 -12.45
N ILE A 231 -32.14 4.90 -12.95
CA ILE A 231 -32.81 4.25 -14.07
C ILE A 231 -32.11 4.65 -15.37
N CYS A 232 -31.49 3.68 -16.05
CA CYS A 232 -30.93 3.88 -17.36
C CYS A 232 -31.84 3.33 -18.44
N ALA A 233 -32.70 4.22 -19.01
CA ALA A 233 -33.48 3.88 -20.20
C ALA A 233 -32.67 4.20 -21.46
N LEU A 234 -32.10 3.16 -22.07
CA LEU A 234 -31.40 3.30 -23.35
C LEU A 234 -32.42 3.53 -24.49
N PRO A 235 -32.06 4.31 -25.53
CA PRO A 235 -32.94 4.57 -26.66
C PRO A 235 -33.18 3.33 -27.57
N TYR A 236 -32.36 2.33 -27.44
CA TYR A 236 -32.48 1.01 -28.08
C TYR A 236 -31.83 -0.06 -27.21
N GLU A 237 -32.19 -1.32 -27.41
CA GLU A 237 -31.53 -2.46 -26.79
C GLU A 237 -30.22 -2.71 -27.53
N PRO A 238 -29.06 -2.62 -26.86
CA PRO A 238 -27.77 -2.89 -27.49
C PRO A 238 -27.63 -4.37 -27.83
N GLU A 239 -27.19 -4.67 -29.04
CA GLU A 239 -26.83 -6.03 -29.43
C GLU A 239 -25.31 -6.24 -29.38
N VAL A 240 -24.53 -5.19 -29.58
CA VAL A 240 -23.07 -5.22 -29.55
C VAL A 240 -22.56 -4.21 -28.52
N ILE A 241 -21.77 -4.71 -27.57
CA ILE A 241 -21.07 -3.88 -26.59
C ILE A 241 -19.57 -3.97 -26.86
N VAL A 242 -18.90 -2.82 -26.98
CA VAL A 242 -17.44 -2.76 -27.07
C VAL A 242 -16.89 -2.06 -25.83
N ILE A 243 -16.25 -2.80 -24.94
CA ILE A 243 -15.59 -2.23 -23.76
C ILE A 243 -14.18 -1.82 -24.20
N CYS A 244 -13.91 -0.52 -24.25
CA CYS A 244 -12.60 0.02 -24.62
C CYS A 244 -11.83 0.39 -23.35
N GLU A 245 -10.59 -0.08 -23.22
CA GLU A 245 -9.71 0.34 -22.11
C GLU A 245 -9.39 1.83 -22.20
N ASN A 246 -9.03 2.28 -23.41
CA ASN A 246 -8.72 3.68 -23.68
C ASN A 246 -10.01 4.49 -23.89
N ARG A 247 -10.11 5.61 -23.17
CA ARG A 247 -11.25 6.52 -23.23
C ARG A 247 -11.50 7.08 -24.63
N ASP A 248 -10.45 7.48 -25.34
CA ASP A 248 -10.58 8.09 -26.67
C ASP A 248 -11.06 7.05 -27.69
N SER A 249 -10.65 5.79 -27.55
CA SER A 249 -11.16 4.68 -28.35
C SER A 249 -12.68 4.49 -28.17
N ALA A 250 -13.19 4.59 -26.95
CA ALA A 250 -14.63 4.50 -26.73
C ALA A 250 -15.40 5.72 -27.27
N LEU A 251 -14.83 6.93 -27.14
CA LEU A 251 -15.46 8.16 -27.63
C LEU A 251 -15.60 8.21 -29.16
N TRP A 252 -14.59 7.69 -29.86
CA TRP A 252 -14.49 7.80 -31.31
C TRP A 252 -14.62 6.45 -32.02
N PHE A 253 -15.19 5.45 -31.34
CA PHE A 253 -15.41 4.15 -31.95
C PHE A 253 -16.29 4.28 -33.21
N PRO A 254 -16.01 3.53 -34.27
CA PRO A 254 -16.81 3.53 -35.50
C PRO A 254 -18.27 3.18 -35.24
N ASN A 255 -19.15 3.60 -36.12
CA ASN A 255 -20.57 3.27 -36.01
C ASN A 255 -20.78 1.75 -36.15
N VAL A 256 -21.60 1.20 -35.28
CA VAL A 256 -22.01 -0.20 -35.23
C VAL A 256 -23.51 -0.26 -35.02
N GLU A 257 -24.20 -1.01 -35.87
CA GLU A 257 -25.65 -1.20 -35.76
C GLU A 257 -25.99 -1.77 -34.36
N ARG A 258 -26.92 -1.13 -33.66
CA ARG A 258 -27.31 -1.44 -32.27
C ARG A 258 -26.13 -1.55 -31.30
N GLY A 259 -25.04 -0.83 -31.59
CA GLY A 259 -23.80 -0.87 -30.83
C GLY A 259 -23.70 0.21 -29.75
N VAL A 260 -22.98 -0.10 -28.66
CA VAL A 260 -22.56 0.84 -27.62
C VAL A 260 -21.10 0.60 -27.29
N ALA A 261 -20.29 1.66 -27.29
CA ALA A 261 -18.91 1.61 -26.79
C ALA A 261 -18.87 2.10 -25.33
N VAL A 262 -18.32 1.29 -24.44
CA VAL A 262 -18.24 1.55 -23.00
C VAL A 262 -16.79 1.88 -22.62
N MET A 263 -16.61 2.92 -21.78
CA MET A 263 -15.30 3.23 -21.21
C MET A 263 -14.98 2.26 -20.08
N GLY A 264 -13.95 1.45 -20.28
CA GLY A 264 -13.59 0.36 -19.39
C GLY A 264 -12.90 0.78 -18.09
N ASP A 265 -12.32 2.00 -18.02
CA ASP A 265 -11.62 2.56 -16.84
C ASP A 265 -10.64 1.58 -16.15
N GLY A 266 -10.00 0.69 -16.91
CA GLY A 266 -9.01 -0.27 -16.41
C GLY A 266 -9.55 -1.23 -15.34
N PHE A 267 -8.76 -1.50 -14.31
CA PHE A 267 -9.14 -2.42 -13.23
C PHE A 267 -10.39 -2.00 -12.45
N ALA A 268 -10.60 -0.69 -12.26
CA ALA A 268 -11.78 -0.19 -11.56
C ALA A 268 -13.08 -0.43 -12.36
N GLY A 269 -12.98 -0.38 -13.69
CA GLY A 269 -14.10 -0.60 -14.58
C GLY A 269 -14.70 -1.99 -14.50
N MET A 270 -13.91 -3.02 -14.21
CA MET A 270 -14.42 -4.39 -14.08
C MET A 270 -15.54 -4.50 -13.03
N GLN A 271 -15.42 -3.77 -11.90
CA GLN A 271 -16.44 -3.77 -10.86
C GLN A 271 -17.67 -2.98 -11.27
N ASN A 272 -17.50 -1.89 -12.01
CA ASN A 272 -18.56 -0.95 -12.36
C ASN A 272 -19.36 -1.39 -13.60
N VAL A 273 -18.68 -2.02 -14.56
CA VAL A 273 -19.29 -2.42 -15.86
C VAL A 273 -20.00 -3.77 -15.76
N THR A 274 -19.40 -4.73 -15.06
CA THR A 274 -19.94 -6.11 -14.99
C THR A 274 -21.37 -6.22 -14.45
N PRO A 275 -21.81 -5.45 -13.44
CA PRO A 275 -23.18 -5.59 -12.90
C PRO A 275 -24.26 -4.97 -13.79
N ILE A 276 -23.94 -4.27 -14.86
CA ILE A 276 -24.91 -3.56 -15.70
C ILE A 276 -25.68 -4.55 -16.59
N ASP A 277 -26.97 -4.64 -16.37
CA ASP A 277 -27.82 -5.66 -17.02
C ASP A 277 -27.83 -5.55 -18.55
N TRP A 278 -27.96 -4.35 -19.13
CA TRP A 278 -27.98 -4.18 -20.58
C TRP A 278 -26.62 -4.52 -21.26
N ILE A 279 -25.51 -4.52 -20.51
CA ILE A 279 -24.21 -5.00 -21.00
C ILE A 279 -24.19 -6.55 -20.98
N ARG A 280 -24.67 -7.14 -19.90
CA ARG A 280 -24.68 -8.61 -19.73
C ARG A 280 -25.66 -9.31 -20.68
N CYS A 281 -26.75 -8.64 -21.04
CA CYS A 281 -27.79 -9.18 -21.91
C CYS A 281 -27.52 -8.97 -23.41
N ALA A 282 -26.47 -8.24 -23.78
CA ALA A 282 -26.12 -8.02 -25.18
C ALA A 282 -25.70 -9.34 -25.86
N ASN A 283 -25.99 -9.46 -27.15
CA ASN A 283 -25.67 -10.65 -27.94
C ASN A 283 -24.16 -10.87 -28.06
N LEU A 284 -23.39 -9.79 -28.12
CA LEU A 284 -21.93 -9.79 -28.25
C LEU A 284 -21.33 -8.72 -27.33
N VAL A 285 -20.45 -9.13 -26.43
CA VAL A 285 -19.62 -8.22 -25.63
C VAL A 285 -18.16 -8.44 -26.01
N VAL A 286 -17.48 -7.39 -26.39
CA VAL A 286 -16.08 -7.40 -26.84
C VAL A 286 -15.27 -6.45 -25.96
N TYR A 287 -14.09 -6.90 -25.53
CA TYR A 287 -13.10 -6.06 -24.87
C TYR A 287 -11.96 -5.71 -25.83
N TRP A 288 -11.63 -4.44 -25.89
CA TRP A 288 -10.51 -3.91 -26.65
C TRP A 288 -9.61 -3.08 -25.73
N GLY A 289 -8.46 -3.67 -25.40
CA GLY A 289 -7.43 -3.06 -24.57
C GLY A 289 -6.05 -3.19 -25.20
N ASP A 290 -5.04 -2.70 -24.52
CA ASP A 290 -3.66 -2.82 -24.91
C ASP A 290 -3.20 -4.30 -24.83
N MET A 291 -2.35 -4.73 -25.77
CA MET A 291 -1.77 -6.08 -25.76
C MET A 291 -0.59 -6.16 -24.80
N ASP A 292 -0.84 -5.88 -23.52
CA ASP A 292 0.12 -6.02 -22.44
C ASP A 292 -0.43 -6.92 -21.31
N ALA A 293 0.38 -7.11 -20.27
CA ALA A 293 -0.02 -7.95 -19.14
C ALA A 293 -1.27 -7.40 -18.41
N ALA A 294 -1.41 -6.08 -18.31
CA ALA A 294 -2.54 -5.44 -17.64
C ALA A 294 -3.84 -5.60 -18.44
N GLY A 295 -3.80 -5.36 -19.75
CA GLY A 295 -4.98 -5.54 -20.61
C GLY A 295 -5.49 -6.99 -20.64
N LEU A 296 -4.58 -7.98 -20.65
CA LEU A 296 -4.95 -9.41 -20.56
C LEU A 296 -5.51 -9.77 -19.18
N GLU A 297 -4.98 -9.19 -18.11
CA GLU A 297 -5.48 -9.40 -16.76
C GLU A 297 -6.89 -8.78 -16.58
N ILE A 298 -7.14 -7.60 -17.14
CA ILE A 298 -8.46 -6.96 -17.14
C ILE A 298 -9.48 -7.81 -17.92
N LEU A 299 -9.12 -8.29 -19.11
CA LEU A 299 -9.99 -9.19 -19.87
C LEU A 299 -10.35 -10.46 -19.08
N SER A 300 -9.35 -11.08 -18.46
CA SER A 300 -9.57 -12.24 -17.58
C SER A 300 -10.49 -11.91 -16.42
N GLY A 301 -10.28 -10.74 -15.79
CA GLY A 301 -11.10 -10.25 -14.68
C GLY A 301 -12.56 -10.01 -15.05
N TYR A 302 -12.89 -9.56 -16.26
CA TYR A 302 -14.27 -9.49 -16.76
C TYR A 302 -14.90 -10.89 -16.84
N ARG A 303 -14.17 -11.86 -17.40
CA ARG A 303 -14.64 -13.25 -17.56
C ARG A 303 -14.84 -13.94 -16.22
N GLU A 304 -13.92 -13.77 -15.28
CA GLU A 304 -14.03 -14.32 -13.92
C GLU A 304 -15.25 -13.77 -13.16
N ARG A 305 -15.68 -12.57 -13.47
CA ARG A 305 -16.91 -11.96 -12.91
C ARG A 305 -18.18 -12.36 -13.64
N GLY A 306 -18.08 -13.30 -14.59
CA GLY A 306 -19.22 -13.87 -15.30
C GLY A 306 -19.70 -13.05 -16.49
N LEU A 307 -18.93 -12.09 -16.99
CA LEU A 307 -19.23 -11.40 -18.25
C LEU A 307 -18.66 -12.23 -19.42
N ALA A 308 -19.55 -12.73 -20.26
CA ALA A 308 -19.14 -13.44 -21.49
C ALA A 308 -18.54 -12.39 -22.47
N CYS A 309 -17.20 -12.24 -22.40
CA CYS A 309 -16.50 -11.19 -23.11
C CYS A 309 -15.45 -11.79 -24.06
N GLU A 310 -15.52 -11.43 -25.36
CA GLU A 310 -14.51 -11.77 -26.35
C GLU A 310 -13.42 -10.71 -26.39
N SER A 311 -12.23 -11.06 -26.88
CA SER A 311 -11.16 -10.09 -27.12
C SER A 311 -11.21 -9.59 -28.56
N MET A 312 -10.90 -8.32 -28.76
CA MET A 312 -10.76 -7.73 -30.08
C MET A 312 -9.33 -7.21 -30.28
N LEU A 313 -8.68 -7.67 -31.35
CA LEU A 313 -7.30 -7.28 -31.71
C LEU A 313 -6.26 -7.51 -30.58
N MET A 314 -6.48 -8.54 -29.75
CA MET A 314 -5.59 -8.91 -28.64
C MET A 314 -5.07 -10.34 -28.81
N ASP A 315 -4.85 -10.76 -30.06
CA ASP A 315 -4.33 -12.08 -30.44
C ASP A 315 -3.00 -11.96 -31.18
N VAL A 316 -2.35 -13.11 -31.43
CA VAL A 316 -1.06 -13.15 -32.08
C VAL A 316 -1.10 -12.55 -33.50
N PRO A 317 -2.11 -12.82 -34.36
CA PRO A 317 -2.22 -12.19 -35.65
C PRO A 317 -2.30 -10.66 -35.63
N ALA A 318 -3.03 -10.11 -34.66
CA ALA A 318 -3.10 -8.66 -34.46
C ALA A 318 -1.75 -8.09 -33.98
N PHE A 319 -1.06 -8.79 -33.09
CA PHE A 319 0.28 -8.39 -32.65
C PHE A 319 1.26 -8.35 -33.83
N GLU A 320 1.31 -9.38 -34.64
CA GLU A 320 2.19 -9.45 -35.79
C GLU A 320 1.88 -8.36 -36.84
N THR A 321 0.58 -8.04 -37.02
CA THR A 321 0.14 -7.02 -37.97
C THR A 321 0.50 -5.60 -37.54
N TYR A 322 0.47 -5.34 -36.25
CA TYR A 322 0.61 -3.98 -35.68
C TYR A 322 1.88 -3.82 -34.83
N GLU A 323 2.84 -4.76 -34.86
CA GLU A 323 4.08 -4.74 -34.07
C GLU A 323 4.85 -3.42 -34.20
N GLU A 324 4.85 -2.81 -35.38
CA GLU A 324 5.57 -1.55 -35.65
C GLU A 324 5.03 -0.35 -34.85
N PHE A 325 3.76 -0.41 -34.40
CA PHE A 325 3.12 0.62 -33.56
C PHE A 325 3.28 0.36 -32.06
N GLY A 326 3.83 -0.79 -31.69
CA GLY A 326 4.03 -1.19 -30.32
C GLY A 326 5.21 -0.44 -29.68
N THR A 327 5.09 -0.18 -28.38
CA THR A 327 6.18 0.38 -27.56
C THR A 327 6.83 -0.73 -26.72
N ARG A 328 8.16 -0.92 -26.86
CA ARG A 328 8.90 -1.79 -25.95
C ARG A 328 9.24 -0.99 -24.70
N VAL A 329 8.53 -1.24 -23.61
CA VAL A 329 8.89 -0.70 -22.29
C VAL A 329 9.76 -1.73 -21.59
N ASP A 330 11.08 -1.52 -21.58
CA ASP A 330 11.96 -2.27 -20.69
C ASP A 330 11.57 -1.90 -19.25
N LYS A 331 10.96 -2.82 -18.53
CA LYS A 331 10.75 -2.65 -17.07
C LYS A 331 12.12 -2.55 -16.42
N LYS A 332 12.49 -1.34 -15.97
CA LYS A 332 13.62 -1.11 -15.07
C LYS A 332 13.35 -1.70 -13.68
#